data_1486de61eb42a06c9b73951effeb988a
#
_entry.id   1486de61eb42a06c9b73951effeb988a
#
_cell.length_a   1.000
_cell.length_b   1.000
_cell.length_c   1.000
_cell.angle_alpha   90.00
_cell.angle_beta   90.00
_cell.angle_gamma   90.00
#
_symmetry.space_group_name_H-M   'P 1'
#
loop_
_entity.id
_entity.type
_entity.pdbx_description
1 polymer ?
#
loop_
_entity_poly.entity_id
_entity_poly.type
_entity_poly.pdbx_seq_one_letter_code
_entity_poly.pdbx_strand_id
1 'polypeptide(L)'
;MRTFKIEPLHVPSMEACRLRIDNLTKPIYSLATLESIAERFAGILRNPKPNHLRYGVLVVAADHLVDGPQNTEHGSESYDAIERFNEGTTATQGAAAKLNAVVHVVNLGLEQDTADLANIEQQVIRKGSHFFGVEPAISREELERALELGFAYADRLHADGLQVVAIGNVGERAFLDSLVTTATITGCAYEDILVHNEYGPTVEQRIAHIHSFVDRFNIDVDDWSALSESERRDAVLNLLHVAGGLDIAFLTAFILGAASHRMAVVFDNVVTGAAILAAVTIDPLVKDYVFPSAVYDEPIHDEPIHKEQCRFLGVKPYLHYSLLIDEALGSTMGLSIIDASMHMLNDMKTFIEAEVSVAEDGAGKGRQKDKE
;
A
#
# COMPACT_ATOMS: atom_id res chain seq x y z
N MET A 1 -5.26 1.48 -20.35
CA MET A 1 -5.81 1.27 -18.99
C MET A 1 -7.34 1.35 -19.05
N ARG A 2 -8.09 0.45 -18.36
CA ARG A 2 -9.56 0.41 -18.33
C ARG A 2 -10.17 1.65 -17.67
N THR A 3 -11.43 1.94 -17.93
CA THR A 3 -12.20 2.96 -17.23
C THR A 3 -12.63 2.45 -15.85
N PHE A 4 -12.50 3.28 -14.84
CA PHE A 4 -12.95 3.03 -13.46
C PHE A 4 -13.52 4.32 -12.88
N LYS A 5 -14.25 4.22 -11.78
CA LYS A 5 -14.78 5.38 -11.05
C LYS A 5 -14.60 5.15 -9.55
N ILE A 6 -13.95 6.09 -8.90
CA ILE A 6 -13.80 6.10 -7.44
C ILE A 6 -14.83 7.09 -6.88
N GLU A 7 -15.59 6.65 -5.91
CA GLU A 7 -16.61 7.47 -5.25
C GLU A 7 -16.02 8.11 -3.98
N PRO A 8 -16.36 9.35 -3.68
CA PRO A 8 -15.95 9.97 -2.42
C PRO A 8 -16.58 9.24 -1.23
N LEU A 9 -16.00 9.43 -0.05
CA LEU A 9 -16.53 8.87 1.19
C LEU A 9 -17.96 9.37 1.45
N HIS A 10 -18.80 8.52 2.04
CA HIS A 10 -20.17 8.85 2.35
C HIS A 10 -20.27 9.64 3.67
N VAL A 11 -20.25 10.96 3.58
CA VAL A 11 -20.26 11.89 4.71
C VAL A 11 -21.37 11.62 5.74
N PRO A 12 -22.64 11.37 5.33
CA PRO A 12 -23.70 11.08 6.32
C PRO A 12 -23.42 9.87 7.20
N SER A 13 -22.79 8.82 6.64
CA SER A 13 -22.41 7.65 7.45
C SER A 13 -21.26 7.98 8.41
N MET A 14 -20.30 8.81 8.00
CA MET A 14 -19.21 9.27 8.85
C MET A 14 -19.73 10.08 10.02
N GLU A 15 -20.63 11.04 9.79
CA GLU A 15 -21.24 11.88 10.83
C GLU A 15 -22.03 11.03 11.84
N ALA A 16 -22.83 10.09 11.37
CA ALA A 16 -23.58 9.19 12.26
C ALA A 16 -22.63 8.25 13.05
N CYS A 17 -21.55 7.78 12.45
CA CYS A 17 -20.51 7.00 13.14
C CYS A 17 -19.82 7.86 14.21
N ARG A 18 -19.43 9.11 13.89
CA ARG A 18 -18.82 10.05 14.82
C ARG A 18 -19.74 10.31 16.01
N LEU A 19 -21.03 10.53 15.76
CA LEU A 19 -22.00 10.73 16.84
C LEU A 19 -22.03 9.53 17.82
N ARG A 20 -22.04 8.29 17.32
CA ARG A 20 -21.94 7.11 18.17
C ARG A 20 -20.62 7.06 18.94
N ILE A 21 -19.47 7.30 18.28
CA ILE A 21 -18.13 7.29 18.89
C ILE A 21 -18.06 8.29 20.04
N ASP A 22 -18.61 9.48 19.86
CA ASP A 22 -18.59 10.54 20.87
C ASP A 22 -19.47 10.16 22.09
N ASN A 23 -20.44 9.30 21.91
CA ASN A 23 -21.32 8.80 22.98
C ASN A 23 -20.86 7.47 23.62
N LEU A 24 -19.77 6.86 23.17
CA LEU A 24 -19.17 5.71 23.87
C LEU A 24 -18.67 6.10 25.28
N THR A 25 -18.70 5.12 26.21
CA THR A 25 -18.28 5.31 27.61
C THR A 25 -16.77 5.54 27.76
N LYS A 26 -16.28 6.63 27.21
CA LYS A 26 -14.87 7.04 27.20
C LYS A 26 -14.76 8.57 27.16
N PRO A 27 -13.60 9.16 27.46
CA PRO A 27 -13.34 10.56 27.17
C PRO A 27 -13.40 10.82 25.64
N ILE A 28 -13.86 12.00 25.25
CA ILE A 28 -13.89 12.42 23.85
C ILE A 28 -12.46 12.41 23.29
N TYR A 29 -12.29 11.87 22.07
CA TYR A 29 -11.01 11.74 21.34
C TYR A 29 -9.95 10.89 22.04
N SER A 30 -10.28 10.15 23.11
CA SER A 30 -9.28 9.39 23.88
C SER A 30 -8.68 8.18 23.12
N LEU A 31 -9.36 7.69 22.09
CA LEU A 31 -8.90 6.56 21.27
C LEU A 31 -8.41 7.00 19.87
N ALA A 32 -8.39 8.32 19.64
CA ALA A 32 -7.73 8.98 18.50
C ALA A 32 -7.75 8.21 17.18
N THR A 33 -6.68 7.47 16.89
CA THR A 33 -6.51 6.71 15.62
C THR A 33 -7.63 5.69 15.39
N LEU A 34 -8.05 4.94 16.41
CA LEU A 34 -9.12 3.96 16.27
C LEU A 34 -10.45 4.62 15.90
N GLU A 35 -10.73 5.79 16.45
CA GLU A 35 -11.92 6.57 16.13
C GLU A 35 -11.92 7.05 14.68
N SER A 36 -10.79 7.57 14.21
CA SER A 36 -10.66 8.05 12.83
C SER A 36 -10.73 6.92 11.79
N ILE A 37 -10.19 5.74 12.12
CA ILE A 37 -10.32 4.55 11.29
C ILE A 37 -11.79 4.13 11.18
N ALA A 38 -12.51 4.03 12.31
CA ALA A 38 -13.92 3.62 12.32
C ALA A 38 -14.79 4.59 11.50
N GLU A 39 -14.60 5.90 11.70
CA GLU A 39 -15.31 6.93 10.94
C GLU A 39 -15.04 6.82 9.44
N ARG A 40 -13.79 6.61 9.04
CA ARG A 40 -13.41 6.46 7.64
C ARG A 40 -14.01 5.21 7.02
N PHE A 41 -14.03 4.06 7.74
CA PHE A 41 -14.71 2.85 7.28
C PHE A 41 -16.22 3.03 7.16
N ALA A 42 -16.85 3.81 8.03
CA ALA A 42 -18.25 4.17 7.88
C ALA A 42 -18.50 4.90 6.55
N GLY A 43 -17.60 5.80 6.14
CA GLY A 43 -17.65 6.49 4.86
C GLY A 43 -17.40 5.56 3.66
N ILE A 44 -16.39 4.70 3.75
CA ILE A 44 -16.04 3.71 2.71
C ILE A 44 -17.22 2.78 2.46
N LEU A 45 -17.78 2.17 3.49
CA LEU A 45 -18.80 1.13 3.39
C LEU A 45 -20.24 1.68 3.32
N ARG A 46 -20.43 3.01 3.42
CA ARG A 46 -21.74 3.66 3.49
C ARG A 46 -22.61 3.11 4.63
N ASN A 47 -21.98 2.73 5.72
CA ASN A 47 -22.61 2.15 6.89
C ASN A 47 -22.13 2.89 8.14
N PRO A 48 -22.99 3.52 8.93
CA PRO A 48 -22.58 4.26 10.14
C PRO A 48 -21.99 3.38 11.25
N LYS A 49 -22.26 2.06 11.20
CA LYS A 49 -21.73 1.08 12.16
C LYS A 49 -21.22 -0.15 11.41
N PRO A 50 -20.09 -0.03 10.66
CA PRO A 50 -19.51 -1.18 9.98
C PRO A 50 -19.07 -2.24 11.00
N ASN A 51 -19.23 -3.50 10.63
CA ASN A 51 -19.00 -4.64 11.50
C ASN A 51 -18.45 -5.82 10.70
N HIS A 52 -17.66 -6.69 11.32
CA HIS A 52 -17.14 -7.95 10.76
C HIS A 52 -16.56 -7.81 9.36
N LEU A 53 -15.47 -7.05 9.24
CA LEU A 53 -14.77 -6.90 7.97
C LEU A 53 -14.12 -8.22 7.54
N ARG A 54 -14.09 -8.44 6.21
CA ARG A 54 -13.36 -9.55 5.61
C ARG A 54 -12.02 -9.07 5.11
N TYR A 55 -10.98 -9.70 5.62
CA TYR A 55 -9.59 -9.31 5.39
C TYR A 55 -8.92 -10.22 4.36
N GLY A 56 -8.06 -9.65 3.53
CA GLY A 56 -7.15 -10.36 2.64
C GLY A 56 -5.73 -9.80 2.74
N VAL A 57 -4.79 -10.59 2.28
CA VAL A 57 -3.40 -10.21 2.06
C VAL A 57 -3.05 -10.54 0.63
N LEU A 58 -2.45 -9.61 -0.09
CA LEU A 58 -1.98 -9.77 -1.46
C LEU A 58 -0.49 -9.47 -1.51
N VAL A 59 0.30 -10.51 -1.77
CA VAL A 59 1.75 -10.42 -1.97
C VAL A 59 2.04 -10.60 -3.45
N VAL A 60 2.78 -9.65 -4.02
CA VAL A 60 3.14 -9.65 -5.44
C VAL A 60 4.63 -9.90 -5.58
N ALA A 61 5.01 -10.85 -6.42
CA ALA A 61 6.40 -11.24 -6.60
C ALA A 61 6.92 -10.85 -7.98
N ALA A 62 8.01 -10.07 -8.00
CA ALA A 62 8.75 -9.71 -9.21
C ALA A 62 10.17 -9.27 -8.86
N ASP A 63 11.16 -9.76 -9.61
CA ASP A 63 12.56 -9.34 -9.49
C ASP A 63 12.88 -8.17 -10.41
N HIS A 64 13.78 -7.29 -9.98
CA HIS A 64 14.23 -6.12 -10.71
C HIS A 64 15.70 -6.28 -11.10
N LEU A 65 16.01 -6.07 -12.38
CA LEU A 65 17.36 -6.14 -12.90
C LEU A 65 17.96 -4.73 -12.96
N VAL A 66 18.73 -4.35 -11.95
CA VAL A 66 19.33 -3.00 -11.86
C VAL A 66 20.75 -2.96 -12.39
N ASP A 67 21.58 -3.95 -12.08
CA ASP A 67 23.03 -3.96 -12.36
C ASP A 67 23.48 -5.16 -13.23
N GLY A 68 22.57 -5.74 -13.99
CA GLY A 68 22.84 -6.93 -14.77
C GLY A 68 22.31 -8.23 -14.13
N PRO A 69 22.54 -9.39 -14.76
CA PRO A 69 22.05 -10.65 -14.24
C PRO A 69 22.63 -10.92 -12.86
N GLN A 70 21.78 -11.44 -11.99
CA GLN A 70 22.18 -11.80 -10.64
C GLN A 70 23.27 -12.88 -10.67
N ASN A 71 24.18 -12.80 -9.70
CA ASN A 71 25.08 -13.90 -9.43
C ASN A 71 24.32 -14.96 -8.62
N THR A 72 23.75 -15.94 -9.33
CA THR A 72 22.90 -17.00 -8.76
C THR A 72 23.69 -18.08 -8.00
N GLU A 73 24.98 -17.86 -7.72
CA GLU A 73 25.80 -18.87 -6.99
C GLU A 73 25.29 -19.18 -5.57
N HIS A 74 24.42 -18.32 -4.99
CA HIS A 74 23.91 -18.50 -3.63
C HIS A 74 22.37 -18.63 -3.55
N GLY A 75 21.68 -18.82 -4.68
CA GLY A 75 20.22 -18.81 -4.71
C GLY A 75 19.65 -17.38 -4.80
N SER A 76 18.34 -17.29 -4.89
CA SER A 76 17.60 -16.03 -4.92
C SER A 76 16.84 -15.86 -3.60
N GLU A 77 17.04 -14.73 -2.90
CA GLU A 77 16.31 -14.44 -1.65
C GLU A 77 14.80 -14.34 -1.90
N SER A 78 14.41 -13.84 -3.08
CA SER A 78 12.99 -13.79 -3.48
C SER A 78 12.40 -15.18 -3.71
N TYR A 79 13.15 -16.13 -4.29
CA TYR A 79 12.71 -17.51 -4.42
C TYR A 79 12.50 -18.16 -3.05
N ASP A 80 13.49 -18.04 -2.16
CA ASP A 80 13.41 -18.59 -0.81
C ASP A 80 12.22 -18.03 -0.02
N ALA A 81 11.90 -16.75 -0.20
CA ALA A 81 10.74 -16.12 0.40
C ALA A 81 9.43 -16.72 -0.14
N ILE A 82 9.32 -16.86 -1.46
CA ILE A 82 8.14 -17.44 -2.12
C ILE A 82 7.96 -18.92 -1.79
N GLU A 83 9.06 -19.67 -1.66
CA GLU A 83 9.02 -21.07 -1.19
C GLU A 83 8.42 -21.16 0.22
N ARG A 84 8.84 -20.29 1.15
CA ARG A 84 8.23 -20.21 2.50
C ARG A 84 6.73 -19.87 2.46
N PHE A 85 6.30 -18.98 1.53
CA PHE A 85 4.88 -18.73 1.31
C PHE A 85 4.16 -19.96 0.79
N ASN A 86 4.75 -20.70 -0.14
CA ASN A 86 4.19 -21.95 -0.66
C ASN A 86 4.03 -23.00 0.43
N GLU A 87 4.94 -23.05 1.38
CA GLU A 87 4.89 -23.97 2.54
C GLU A 87 3.94 -23.52 3.65
N GLY A 88 3.50 -22.26 3.66
CA GLY A 88 2.66 -21.70 4.72
C GLY A 88 3.43 -21.34 5.99
N THR A 89 4.72 -21.06 5.89
CA THR A 89 5.63 -20.92 7.05
C THR A 89 6.05 -19.46 7.32
N THR A 90 5.51 -18.47 6.62
CA THR A 90 5.87 -17.06 6.79
C THR A 90 5.23 -16.42 8.02
N ALA A 91 5.89 -15.39 8.57
CA ALA A 91 5.33 -14.57 9.64
C ALA A 91 4.03 -13.87 9.20
N THR A 92 3.93 -13.46 7.94
CA THR A 92 2.75 -12.84 7.33
C THR A 92 1.55 -13.78 7.36
N GLN A 93 1.73 -15.06 6.98
CA GLN A 93 0.65 -16.05 7.04
C GLN A 93 0.22 -16.33 8.49
N GLY A 94 1.19 -16.36 9.42
CA GLY A 94 0.90 -16.48 10.85
C GLY A 94 0.10 -15.29 11.41
N ALA A 95 0.42 -14.06 10.99
CA ALA A 95 -0.33 -12.86 11.37
C ALA A 95 -1.73 -12.85 10.74
N ALA A 96 -1.85 -13.19 9.45
CA ALA A 96 -3.10 -13.26 8.71
C ALA A 96 -4.09 -14.27 9.31
N ALA A 97 -3.60 -15.42 9.76
CA ALA A 97 -4.42 -16.47 10.35
C ALA A 97 -5.23 -16.00 11.56
N LYS A 98 -4.72 -15.06 12.37
CA LYS A 98 -5.43 -14.52 13.53
C LYS A 98 -6.71 -13.78 13.19
N LEU A 99 -6.76 -13.20 11.99
CA LEU A 99 -7.91 -12.44 11.47
C LEU A 99 -8.73 -13.25 10.46
N ASN A 100 -8.39 -14.52 10.26
CA ASN A 100 -8.92 -15.35 9.17
C ASN A 100 -8.77 -14.66 7.81
N ALA A 101 -7.70 -13.89 7.62
CA ALA A 101 -7.40 -13.23 6.37
C ALA A 101 -6.90 -14.24 5.34
N VAL A 102 -7.43 -14.17 4.13
CA VAL A 102 -6.99 -15.02 3.01
C VAL A 102 -5.71 -14.43 2.43
N VAL A 103 -4.68 -15.26 2.25
CA VAL A 103 -3.39 -14.83 1.68
C VAL A 103 -3.31 -15.28 0.22
N HIS A 104 -3.12 -14.33 -0.67
CA HIS A 104 -2.86 -14.52 -2.09
C HIS A 104 -1.42 -14.14 -2.39
N VAL A 105 -0.69 -15.00 -3.08
CA VAL A 105 0.68 -14.77 -3.50
C VAL A 105 0.77 -14.95 -4.99
N VAL A 106 1.19 -13.90 -5.71
CA VAL A 106 1.14 -13.83 -7.17
C VAL A 106 2.54 -13.62 -7.72
N ASN A 107 3.06 -14.57 -8.49
CA ASN A 107 4.30 -14.39 -9.23
C ASN A 107 4.00 -13.72 -10.57
N LEU A 108 4.53 -12.50 -10.76
CA LEU A 108 4.50 -11.76 -12.02
C LEU A 108 5.81 -11.89 -12.80
N GLY A 109 6.91 -12.14 -12.10
CA GLY A 109 8.20 -12.12 -12.77
C GLY A 109 9.43 -12.33 -11.91
N LEU A 110 9.48 -13.40 -11.13
CA LEU A 110 10.74 -13.84 -10.52
C LEU A 110 11.69 -14.38 -11.61
N GLU A 111 13.00 -14.16 -11.43
CA GLU A 111 14.01 -14.70 -12.34
C GLU A 111 14.07 -16.23 -12.28
N GLN A 112 13.96 -16.77 -11.07
CA GLN A 112 13.95 -18.21 -10.83
C GLN A 112 12.58 -18.82 -11.14
N ASP A 113 12.58 -20.03 -11.65
CA ASP A 113 11.36 -20.78 -11.97
C ASP A 113 10.66 -21.23 -10.69
N THR A 114 9.36 -20.96 -10.61
CA THR A 114 8.49 -21.31 -9.47
C THR A 114 7.29 -22.16 -9.90
N ALA A 115 7.33 -22.77 -11.09
CA ALA A 115 6.19 -23.50 -11.65
C ALA A 115 5.78 -24.73 -10.82
N ASP A 116 6.64 -25.25 -9.98
CA ASP A 116 6.42 -26.36 -9.05
C ASP A 116 5.80 -25.92 -7.72
N LEU A 117 5.72 -24.62 -7.43
CA LEU A 117 5.14 -24.07 -6.20
C LEU A 117 3.61 -23.97 -6.32
N ALA A 118 2.90 -25.00 -5.88
CA ALA A 118 1.47 -25.18 -6.13
C ALA A 118 0.55 -24.14 -5.46
N ASN A 119 1.00 -23.51 -4.37
CA ASN A 119 0.24 -22.51 -3.63
C ASN A 119 0.56 -21.06 -4.07
N ILE A 120 1.37 -20.89 -5.14
CA ILE A 120 1.71 -19.60 -5.71
C ILE A 120 0.96 -19.43 -7.03
N GLU A 121 0.24 -18.32 -7.17
CA GLU A 121 -0.51 -17.99 -8.37
C GLU A 121 0.44 -17.54 -9.49
N GLN A 122 0.63 -18.38 -10.50
CA GLN A 122 1.55 -18.11 -11.60
C GLN A 122 0.89 -17.20 -12.65
N GLN A 123 1.25 -15.93 -12.65
CA GLN A 123 0.83 -14.92 -13.62
C GLN A 123 2.04 -14.26 -14.30
N VAL A 124 3.07 -15.08 -14.55
CA VAL A 124 4.37 -14.62 -15.06
C VAL A 124 4.19 -13.87 -16.39
N ILE A 125 4.55 -12.58 -16.37
CA ILE A 125 4.59 -11.71 -17.55
C ILE A 125 5.97 -11.79 -18.18
N ARG A 126 7.02 -11.65 -17.36
CA ARG A 126 8.42 -11.71 -17.74
C ARG A 126 9.25 -12.19 -16.54
N LYS A 127 10.34 -12.89 -16.77
CA LYS A 127 11.31 -13.25 -15.71
C LYS A 127 12.27 -12.09 -15.49
N GLY A 128 12.20 -11.45 -14.32
CA GLY A 128 12.90 -10.20 -14.00
C GLY A 128 12.42 -8.99 -14.81
N SER A 129 12.87 -7.79 -14.48
CA SER A 129 12.65 -6.60 -15.32
C SER A 129 13.67 -6.54 -16.47
N HIS A 130 13.56 -5.55 -17.34
CA HIS A 130 14.68 -5.13 -18.17
C HIS A 130 15.72 -4.40 -17.29
N PHE A 131 16.92 -4.18 -17.84
CA PHE A 131 17.99 -3.53 -17.09
C PHE A 131 17.68 -2.07 -16.83
N PHE A 132 17.28 -1.76 -15.61
CA PHE A 132 17.06 -0.40 -15.15
C PHE A 132 18.34 0.46 -15.36
N GLY A 133 18.18 1.64 -15.94
CA GLY A 133 19.29 2.54 -16.27
C GLY A 133 19.80 2.39 -17.70
N VAL A 134 19.52 1.30 -18.39
CA VAL A 134 19.88 1.07 -19.80
C VAL A 134 18.68 1.20 -20.72
N GLU A 135 17.58 0.60 -20.32
CA GLU A 135 16.31 0.60 -21.03
C GLU A 135 15.14 0.72 -20.05
N PRO A 136 13.91 1.00 -20.49
CA PRO A 136 12.74 1.00 -19.58
C PRO A 136 12.60 -0.33 -18.84
N ALA A 137 12.20 -0.26 -17.55
CA ALA A 137 12.08 -1.43 -16.69
C ALA A 137 11.17 -2.53 -17.26
N ILE A 138 10.09 -2.14 -17.92
CA ILE A 138 9.13 -3.04 -18.57
C ILE A 138 8.69 -2.48 -19.91
N SER A 139 8.34 -3.32 -20.89
CA SER A 139 7.78 -2.86 -22.16
C SER A 139 6.36 -2.31 -22.00
N ARG A 140 5.83 -1.65 -23.03
CA ARG A 140 4.45 -1.15 -23.00
C ARG A 140 3.42 -2.28 -22.91
N GLU A 141 3.66 -3.39 -23.58
CA GLU A 141 2.81 -4.59 -23.54
C GLU A 141 2.85 -5.24 -22.16
N GLU A 142 4.02 -5.32 -21.51
CA GLU A 142 4.19 -5.84 -20.16
C GLU A 142 3.48 -4.93 -19.15
N LEU A 143 3.59 -3.60 -19.29
CA LEU A 143 2.84 -2.64 -18.49
C LEU A 143 1.32 -2.85 -18.63
N GLU A 144 0.80 -2.91 -19.87
CA GLU A 144 -0.62 -3.14 -20.09
C GLU A 144 -1.10 -4.42 -19.44
N ARG A 145 -0.31 -5.51 -19.55
CA ARG A 145 -0.65 -6.79 -18.94
C ARG A 145 -0.62 -6.74 -17.42
N ALA A 146 0.35 -6.06 -16.79
CA ALA A 146 0.42 -5.87 -15.35
C ALA A 146 -0.80 -5.09 -14.83
N LEU A 147 -1.18 -4.01 -15.53
CA LEU A 147 -2.35 -3.21 -15.18
C LEU A 147 -3.66 -4.02 -15.32
N GLU A 148 -3.83 -4.78 -16.40
CA GLU A 148 -4.99 -5.66 -16.58
C GLU A 148 -5.13 -6.67 -15.44
N LEU A 149 -4.03 -7.33 -15.07
CA LEU A 149 -4.00 -8.29 -13.97
C LEU A 149 -4.33 -7.60 -12.63
N GLY A 150 -3.75 -6.44 -12.35
CA GLY A 150 -4.02 -5.68 -11.12
C GLY A 150 -5.52 -5.38 -10.95
N PHE A 151 -6.17 -4.89 -12.00
CA PHE A 151 -7.62 -4.67 -11.96
C PHE A 151 -8.41 -5.98 -11.84
N ALA A 152 -8.00 -7.04 -12.53
CA ALA A 152 -8.69 -8.33 -12.45
C ALA A 152 -8.62 -8.93 -11.04
N TYR A 153 -7.49 -8.74 -10.35
CA TYR A 153 -7.35 -9.15 -8.94
C TYR A 153 -8.24 -8.30 -8.02
N ALA A 154 -8.36 -7.00 -8.24
CA ALA A 154 -9.29 -6.17 -7.48
C ALA A 154 -10.75 -6.63 -7.65
N ASP A 155 -11.16 -6.92 -8.89
CA ASP A 155 -12.50 -7.45 -9.19
C ASP A 155 -12.73 -8.80 -8.50
N ARG A 156 -11.77 -9.71 -8.58
CA ARG A 156 -11.85 -11.04 -7.97
C ARG A 156 -11.97 -10.96 -6.45
N LEU A 157 -11.06 -10.24 -5.80
CA LEU A 157 -11.05 -10.13 -4.34
C LEU A 157 -12.30 -9.43 -3.80
N HIS A 158 -12.83 -8.46 -4.55
CA HIS A 158 -14.14 -7.86 -4.25
C HIS A 158 -15.28 -8.88 -4.39
N ALA A 159 -15.30 -9.68 -5.47
CA ALA A 159 -16.32 -10.73 -5.68
C ALA A 159 -16.25 -11.80 -4.59
N ASP A 160 -15.06 -12.11 -4.06
CA ASP A 160 -14.85 -12.98 -2.90
C ASP A 160 -15.32 -12.33 -1.58
N GLY A 161 -15.76 -11.08 -1.63
CA GLY A 161 -16.33 -10.33 -0.51
C GLY A 161 -15.30 -9.70 0.42
N LEU A 162 -14.05 -9.57 0.00
CA LEU A 162 -13.03 -8.86 0.79
C LEU A 162 -13.35 -7.35 0.83
N GLN A 163 -13.11 -6.74 1.98
CA GLN A 163 -13.37 -5.32 2.22
C GLN A 163 -12.09 -4.56 2.55
N VAL A 164 -11.07 -5.27 3.04
CA VAL A 164 -9.76 -4.72 3.38
C VAL A 164 -8.68 -5.67 2.89
N VAL A 165 -7.71 -5.15 2.16
CA VAL A 165 -6.58 -5.94 1.65
C VAL A 165 -5.25 -5.29 2.08
N ALA A 166 -4.46 -6.03 2.83
CA ALA A 166 -3.06 -5.71 3.08
C ALA A 166 -2.24 -6.07 1.84
N ILE A 167 -1.41 -5.15 1.36
CA ILE A 167 -0.57 -5.38 0.19
C ILE A 167 0.91 -5.42 0.58
N GLY A 168 1.68 -6.19 -0.17
CA GLY A 168 3.12 -6.26 -0.04
C GLY A 168 3.76 -6.84 -1.29
N ASN A 169 5.08 -6.90 -1.27
CA ASN A 169 5.85 -7.44 -2.38
C ASN A 169 6.91 -8.43 -1.88
N VAL A 170 7.36 -9.26 -2.79
CA VAL A 170 8.58 -10.05 -2.70
C VAL A 170 9.34 -9.84 -4.00
N GLY A 171 10.59 -9.41 -3.91
CA GLY A 171 11.41 -9.21 -5.10
C GLY A 171 12.70 -8.53 -4.76
N GLU A 172 13.76 -8.94 -5.42
CA GLU A 172 15.05 -8.33 -5.26
C GLU A 172 15.13 -7.00 -6.01
N ARG A 173 15.84 -6.02 -5.43
CA ARG A 173 16.23 -4.76 -6.05
C ARG A 173 15.12 -3.78 -6.42
N ALA A 174 13.88 -3.97 -5.92
CA ALA A 174 12.75 -3.07 -6.16
C ALA A 174 12.94 -1.65 -5.55
N PHE A 175 13.97 -1.48 -4.71
CA PHE A 175 14.26 -0.23 -4.04
C PHE A 175 14.51 0.94 -5.01
N LEU A 176 15.30 0.73 -6.08
CA LEU A 176 15.67 1.81 -6.99
C LEU A 176 14.48 2.27 -7.85
N ASP A 177 13.65 1.35 -8.30
CA ASP A 177 12.40 1.65 -9.00
C ASP A 177 11.45 2.46 -8.11
N SER A 178 11.33 2.05 -6.85
CA SER A 178 10.53 2.75 -5.84
C SER A 178 11.08 4.15 -5.52
N LEU A 179 12.41 4.30 -5.45
CA LEU A 179 13.06 5.58 -5.24
C LEU A 179 12.78 6.55 -6.38
N VAL A 180 12.99 6.13 -7.64
CA VAL A 180 12.75 6.98 -8.81
C VAL A 180 11.28 7.34 -8.92
N THR A 181 10.38 6.37 -8.74
CA THR A 181 8.93 6.62 -8.76
C THR A 181 8.54 7.63 -7.68
N THR A 182 9.08 7.49 -6.46
CA THR A 182 8.80 8.40 -5.35
C THR A 182 9.32 9.81 -5.64
N ALA A 183 10.61 9.95 -6.01
CA ALA A 183 11.21 11.25 -6.27
C ALA A 183 10.49 12.00 -7.39
N THR A 184 10.19 11.33 -8.50
CA THR A 184 9.47 11.93 -9.64
C THR A 184 8.09 12.43 -9.24
N ILE A 185 7.34 11.68 -8.43
CA ILE A 185 5.98 12.09 -8.01
C ILE A 185 6.03 13.18 -6.94
N THR A 186 6.91 13.08 -5.97
CA THR A 186 6.96 13.99 -4.82
C THR A 186 7.76 15.26 -5.09
N GLY A 187 8.63 15.24 -6.10
CA GLY A 187 9.56 16.33 -6.41
C GLY A 187 10.68 16.48 -5.38
N CYS A 188 10.91 15.48 -4.51
CA CYS A 188 12.02 15.52 -3.56
C CYS A 188 13.35 15.21 -4.26
N ALA A 189 14.45 15.76 -3.72
CA ALA A 189 15.77 15.46 -4.23
C ALA A 189 16.19 14.01 -3.90
N TYR A 190 16.93 13.38 -4.79
CA TYR A 190 17.42 12.02 -4.55
C TYR A 190 18.35 11.94 -3.35
N GLU A 191 19.11 13.01 -3.09
CA GLU A 191 20.01 13.15 -1.95
C GLU A 191 19.30 13.05 -0.60
N ASP A 192 18.03 13.44 -0.55
CA ASP A 192 17.23 13.44 0.68
C ASP A 192 16.66 12.06 1.01
N ILE A 193 16.54 11.18 0.01
CA ILE A 193 15.86 9.88 0.16
C ILE A 193 16.72 8.66 -0.21
N LEU A 194 17.92 8.87 -0.75
CA LEU A 194 18.85 7.77 -1.07
C LEU A 194 19.68 7.39 0.16
N VAL A 195 19.52 6.17 0.63
CA VAL A 195 20.27 5.64 1.77
C VAL A 195 21.68 5.26 1.35
N HIS A 196 22.63 5.54 2.24
CA HIS A 196 24.01 5.10 2.07
C HIS A 196 24.07 3.56 2.12
N ASN A 197 24.64 2.95 1.07
CA ASN A 197 24.87 1.52 1.02
C ASN A 197 26.38 1.25 1.13
N GLU A 198 26.78 0.42 2.10
CA GLU A 198 28.17 0.05 2.33
C GLU A 198 28.76 -0.79 1.19
N TYR A 199 27.92 -1.44 0.40
CA TYR A 199 28.31 -2.35 -0.67
C TYR A 199 27.83 -1.84 -2.04
N GLY A 200 28.72 -1.28 -2.84
CA GLY A 200 28.42 -0.89 -4.21
C GLY A 200 28.87 0.53 -4.59
N PRO A 201 28.31 1.12 -5.66
CA PRO A 201 28.63 2.48 -6.09
C PRO A 201 28.36 3.49 -5.00
N THR A 202 29.16 4.57 -4.96
CA THR A 202 28.93 5.68 -4.02
C THR A 202 27.56 6.31 -4.26
N VAL A 203 27.02 7.03 -3.25
CA VAL A 203 25.75 7.75 -3.35
C VAL A 203 25.78 8.71 -4.55
N GLU A 204 26.88 9.45 -4.73
CA GLU A 204 27.05 10.39 -5.84
C GLU A 204 27.00 9.70 -7.21
N GLN A 205 27.63 8.52 -7.34
CA GLN A 205 27.60 7.74 -8.59
C GLN A 205 26.19 7.25 -8.90
N ARG A 206 25.43 6.81 -7.89
CA ARG A 206 24.04 6.39 -8.04
C ARG A 206 23.15 7.55 -8.46
N ILE A 207 23.27 8.69 -7.80
CA ILE A 207 22.52 9.91 -8.13
C ILE A 207 22.82 10.34 -9.57
N ALA A 208 24.10 10.39 -9.97
CA ALA A 208 24.48 10.74 -11.33
C ALA A 208 23.91 9.77 -12.38
N HIS A 209 23.86 8.47 -12.05
CA HIS A 209 23.26 7.46 -12.92
C HIS A 209 21.75 7.65 -13.03
N ILE A 210 21.04 7.90 -11.92
CA ILE A 210 19.61 8.16 -11.89
C ILE A 210 19.28 9.41 -12.73
N HIS A 211 19.98 10.53 -12.54
CA HIS A 211 19.77 11.74 -13.34
C HIS A 211 19.95 11.48 -14.83
N SER A 212 21.04 10.81 -15.21
CA SER A 212 21.26 10.44 -16.62
C SER A 212 20.15 9.58 -17.21
N PHE A 213 19.58 8.70 -16.42
CA PHE A 213 18.45 7.86 -16.81
C PHE A 213 17.15 8.66 -16.93
N VAL A 214 16.83 9.46 -15.93
CA VAL A 214 15.64 10.32 -15.89
C VAL A 214 15.62 11.28 -17.07
N ASP A 215 16.74 11.99 -17.32
CA ASP A 215 16.90 12.89 -18.46
C ASP A 215 16.70 12.17 -19.80
N ARG A 216 17.30 10.98 -19.93
CA ARG A 216 17.26 10.20 -21.16
C ARG A 216 15.85 9.75 -21.54
N PHE A 217 15.02 9.40 -20.54
CA PHE A 217 13.68 8.88 -20.77
C PHE A 217 12.60 9.92 -20.56
N ASN A 218 12.97 11.15 -20.18
CA ASN A 218 12.08 12.31 -20.01
C ASN A 218 10.85 11.96 -19.14
N ILE A 219 11.11 11.46 -17.93
CA ILE A 219 10.06 11.08 -16.97
C ILE A 219 9.78 12.15 -15.93
N ASP A 220 10.58 13.22 -15.87
CA ASP A 220 10.35 14.33 -14.95
C ASP A 220 9.06 15.08 -15.29
N VAL A 221 8.40 15.52 -14.24
CA VAL A 221 7.20 16.36 -14.31
C VAL A 221 7.41 17.55 -13.37
N ASP A 222 7.54 18.74 -13.96
CA ASP A 222 7.79 19.98 -13.21
C ASP A 222 6.67 20.32 -12.22
N ASP A 223 5.43 20.12 -12.62
CA ASP A 223 4.24 20.43 -11.82
C ASP A 223 3.08 19.49 -12.15
N TRP A 224 2.85 18.50 -11.32
CA TRP A 224 1.73 17.56 -11.43
C TRP A 224 0.36 18.25 -11.35
N SER A 225 0.27 19.39 -10.65
CA SER A 225 -0.99 20.09 -10.47
C SER A 225 -1.42 20.87 -11.72
N ALA A 226 -0.48 21.20 -12.61
CA ALA A 226 -0.74 21.86 -13.89
C ALA A 226 -1.31 20.92 -14.97
N LEU A 227 -1.13 19.60 -14.79
CA LEU A 227 -1.59 18.60 -15.74
C LEU A 227 -3.09 18.34 -15.61
N SER A 228 -3.77 18.16 -16.74
CA SER A 228 -5.11 17.59 -16.78
C SER A 228 -5.11 16.14 -16.27
N GLU A 229 -6.27 15.60 -15.94
CA GLU A 229 -6.43 14.22 -15.48
C GLU A 229 -5.85 13.19 -16.47
N SER A 230 -6.08 13.40 -17.78
CA SER A 230 -5.52 12.52 -18.81
C SER A 230 -4.00 12.64 -18.91
N GLU A 231 -3.45 13.84 -18.86
CA GLU A 231 -2.01 14.06 -18.91
C GLU A 231 -1.30 13.47 -17.68
N ARG A 232 -1.87 13.67 -16.47
CA ARG A 232 -1.34 13.03 -15.24
C ARG A 232 -1.31 11.52 -15.36
N ARG A 233 -2.41 10.92 -15.83
CA ARG A 233 -2.48 9.48 -16.04
C ARG A 233 -1.43 9.00 -17.02
N ASP A 234 -1.29 9.66 -18.16
CA ASP A 234 -0.34 9.27 -19.19
C ASP A 234 1.12 9.44 -18.71
N ALA A 235 1.42 10.50 -17.94
CA ALA A 235 2.71 10.70 -17.30
C ALA A 235 3.03 9.60 -16.28
N VAL A 236 2.09 9.23 -15.41
CA VAL A 236 2.26 8.12 -14.46
C VAL A 236 2.46 6.79 -15.20
N LEU A 237 1.70 6.52 -16.26
CA LEU A 237 1.89 5.30 -17.05
C LEU A 237 3.26 5.29 -17.75
N ASN A 238 3.76 6.43 -18.17
CA ASN A 238 5.12 6.53 -18.70
C ASN A 238 6.17 6.27 -17.60
N LEU A 239 5.99 6.85 -16.43
CA LEU A 239 6.86 6.61 -15.27
C LEU A 239 6.90 5.12 -14.90
N LEU A 240 5.73 4.47 -14.81
CA LEU A 240 5.65 3.03 -14.50
C LEU A 240 6.31 2.16 -15.58
N HIS A 241 6.20 2.52 -16.85
CA HIS A 241 6.89 1.84 -17.94
C HIS A 241 8.41 1.92 -17.80
N VAL A 242 8.90 3.13 -17.46
CA VAL A 242 10.34 3.39 -17.44
C VAL A 242 10.99 2.92 -16.14
N ALA A 243 10.34 3.12 -14.99
CA ALA A 243 10.93 2.95 -13.67
C ALA A 243 10.02 2.23 -12.64
N GLY A 244 8.89 1.63 -13.05
CA GLY A 244 7.95 1.07 -12.08
C GLY A 244 8.04 -0.43 -11.86
N GLY A 245 8.57 -1.18 -12.81
CA GLY A 245 8.55 -2.64 -12.77
C GLY A 245 7.14 -3.25 -12.79
N LEU A 246 7.07 -4.59 -12.72
CA LEU A 246 5.81 -5.33 -12.84
C LEU A 246 4.94 -5.22 -11.58
N ASP A 247 5.56 -5.27 -10.40
CA ASP A 247 4.88 -5.24 -9.10
C ASP A 247 4.26 -3.86 -8.82
N ILE A 248 5.01 -2.76 -8.99
CA ILE A 248 4.48 -1.41 -8.79
C ILE A 248 3.35 -1.12 -9.78
N ALA A 249 3.50 -1.53 -11.04
CA ALA A 249 2.46 -1.36 -12.07
C ALA A 249 1.19 -2.15 -11.74
N PHE A 250 1.33 -3.43 -11.38
CA PHE A 250 0.21 -4.27 -10.95
C PHE A 250 -0.48 -3.69 -9.71
N LEU A 251 0.29 -3.36 -8.67
CA LEU A 251 -0.25 -2.81 -7.43
C LEU A 251 -0.95 -1.46 -7.65
N THR A 252 -0.42 -0.59 -8.51
CA THR A 252 -1.09 0.66 -8.89
C THR A 252 -2.50 0.40 -9.43
N ALA A 253 -2.64 -0.54 -10.37
CA ALA A 253 -3.94 -0.89 -10.93
C ALA A 253 -4.85 -1.61 -9.92
N PHE A 254 -4.28 -2.48 -9.08
CA PHE A 254 -5.01 -3.12 -7.98
C PHE A 254 -5.59 -2.09 -7.02
N ILE A 255 -4.81 -1.08 -6.61
CA ILE A 255 -5.23 -0.03 -5.68
C ILE A 255 -6.37 0.80 -6.28
N LEU A 256 -6.25 1.21 -7.55
CA LEU A 256 -7.32 1.92 -8.28
C LEU A 256 -8.61 1.08 -8.36
N GLY A 257 -8.47 -0.19 -8.69
CA GLY A 257 -9.59 -1.15 -8.73
C GLY A 257 -10.22 -1.36 -7.35
N ALA A 258 -9.41 -1.57 -6.32
CA ALA A 258 -9.87 -1.72 -4.94
C ALA A 258 -10.67 -0.50 -4.47
N ALA A 259 -10.15 0.71 -4.68
CA ALA A 259 -10.86 1.94 -4.34
C ALA A 259 -12.17 2.09 -5.11
N SER A 260 -12.21 1.71 -6.39
CA SER A 260 -13.45 1.73 -7.19
C SER A 260 -14.52 0.77 -6.68
N HIS A 261 -14.12 -0.32 -6.04
CA HIS A 261 -14.97 -1.29 -5.35
C HIS A 261 -15.22 -0.97 -3.87
N ARG A 262 -14.75 0.17 -3.37
CA ARG A 262 -14.84 0.55 -1.95
C ARG A 262 -14.13 -0.43 -1.02
N MET A 263 -13.08 -1.08 -1.51
CA MET A 263 -12.18 -1.87 -0.68
C MET A 263 -11.05 -0.97 -0.15
N ALA A 264 -10.74 -1.10 1.12
CA ALA A 264 -9.60 -0.43 1.74
C ALA A 264 -8.30 -1.21 1.47
N VAL A 265 -7.21 -0.47 1.28
CA VAL A 265 -5.87 -1.04 1.06
C VAL A 265 -4.94 -0.60 2.18
N VAL A 266 -4.23 -1.55 2.78
CA VAL A 266 -3.22 -1.30 3.83
C VAL A 266 -1.83 -1.54 3.25
N PHE A 267 -0.91 -0.59 3.48
CA PHE A 267 0.45 -0.63 2.95
C PHE A 267 1.50 -0.31 4.03
N ASP A 268 2.75 -0.71 3.83
CA ASP A 268 3.80 -0.63 4.86
C ASP A 268 5.21 -0.31 4.37
N ASN A 269 5.54 -0.45 3.09
CA ASN A 269 6.92 -0.34 2.60
C ASN A 269 7.11 0.58 1.39
N VAL A 270 8.35 0.71 0.92
CA VAL A 270 8.70 1.63 -0.18
C VAL A 270 8.09 1.23 -1.52
N VAL A 271 7.95 -0.06 -1.81
CA VAL A 271 7.37 -0.56 -3.08
C VAL A 271 5.86 -0.32 -3.12
N THR A 272 5.18 -0.73 -2.04
CA THR A 272 3.73 -0.51 -1.90
C THR A 272 3.41 0.98 -1.83
N GLY A 273 4.26 1.77 -1.16
CA GLY A 273 4.15 3.23 -1.10
C GLY A 273 4.31 3.90 -2.47
N ALA A 274 5.24 3.43 -3.32
CA ALA A 274 5.40 3.93 -4.68
C ALA A 274 4.14 3.64 -5.53
N ALA A 275 3.56 2.46 -5.40
CA ALA A 275 2.30 2.12 -6.07
C ALA A 275 1.12 2.98 -5.57
N ILE A 276 1.04 3.27 -4.27
CA ILE A 276 0.04 4.19 -3.69
C ILE A 276 0.22 5.60 -4.26
N LEU A 277 1.45 6.12 -4.31
CA LEU A 277 1.73 7.44 -4.91
C LEU A 277 1.28 7.50 -6.36
N ALA A 278 1.62 6.50 -7.17
CA ALA A 278 1.19 6.41 -8.56
C ALA A 278 -0.34 6.39 -8.69
N ALA A 279 -1.02 5.59 -7.88
CA ALA A 279 -2.48 5.51 -7.89
C ALA A 279 -3.16 6.83 -7.45
N VAL A 280 -2.66 7.48 -6.39
CA VAL A 280 -3.17 8.78 -5.90
C VAL A 280 -2.90 9.91 -6.90
N THR A 281 -1.80 9.85 -7.64
CA THR A 281 -1.50 10.83 -8.69
C THR A 281 -2.45 10.68 -9.88
N ILE A 282 -2.86 9.44 -10.22
CA ILE A 282 -3.88 9.20 -11.25
C ILE A 282 -5.26 9.68 -10.79
N ASP A 283 -5.69 9.28 -9.58
CA ASP A 283 -6.97 9.69 -8.99
C ASP A 283 -6.80 10.03 -7.50
N PRO A 284 -6.88 11.32 -7.11
CA PRO A 284 -6.69 11.75 -5.73
C PRO A 284 -7.68 11.14 -4.72
N LEU A 285 -8.85 10.65 -5.16
CA LEU A 285 -9.83 10.00 -4.28
C LEU A 285 -9.32 8.65 -3.73
N VAL A 286 -8.30 8.04 -4.35
CA VAL A 286 -7.64 6.84 -3.82
C VAL A 286 -7.16 7.05 -2.39
N LYS A 287 -6.70 8.26 -2.05
CA LYS A 287 -6.21 8.59 -0.70
C LYS A 287 -7.22 8.27 0.39
N ASP A 288 -8.49 8.33 0.08
CA ASP A 288 -9.57 8.01 1.03
C ASP A 288 -9.67 6.51 1.35
N TYR A 289 -9.06 5.66 0.56
CA TYR A 289 -9.15 4.20 0.63
C TYR A 289 -7.85 3.52 1.10
N VAL A 290 -6.76 4.27 1.31
CA VAL A 290 -5.45 3.70 1.67
C VAL A 290 -5.07 3.99 3.12
N PHE A 291 -4.52 3.01 3.81
CA PHE A 291 -4.19 3.05 5.23
C PHE A 291 -2.71 2.71 5.44
N PRO A 292 -1.91 3.63 5.97
CA PRO A 292 -0.50 3.37 6.27
C PRO A 292 -0.38 2.55 7.55
N SER A 293 0.33 1.44 7.50
CA SER A 293 0.46 0.56 8.66
C SER A 293 1.72 0.83 9.47
N ALA A 294 2.87 0.68 8.88
CA ALA A 294 4.15 0.65 9.59
C ALA A 294 5.14 1.70 9.09
N VAL A 295 6.06 2.09 9.97
CA VAL A 295 7.30 2.80 9.64
C VAL A 295 8.46 2.05 10.27
N TYR A 296 9.56 1.94 9.55
CA TYR A 296 10.83 1.40 10.02
C TYR A 296 11.67 2.56 10.58
N ASP A 297 12.05 2.47 11.86
CA ASP A 297 12.77 3.54 12.57
C ASP A 297 14.28 3.27 12.79
N GLU A 298 14.77 2.13 12.31
CA GLU A 298 16.18 1.76 12.50
C GLU A 298 17.12 2.46 11.50
N PRO A 299 18.30 2.94 11.93
CA PRO A 299 19.23 3.67 11.05
C PRO A 299 19.71 2.88 9.83
N ILE A 300 19.81 1.55 9.94
CA ILE A 300 20.24 0.66 8.83
C ILE A 300 19.12 0.45 7.83
N HIS A 301 17.88 0.52 8.31
CA HIS A 301 16.65 0.34 7.53
C HIS A 301 15.76 1.58 7.62
N ASP A 302 16.33 2.73 8.02
CA ASP A 302 15.62 3.99 7.91
C ASP A 302 15.28 4.21 6.44
N GLU A 303 14.02 4.03 6.12
CA GLU A 303 13.51 4.20 4.77
C GLU A 303 13.04 5.66 4.58
N PRO A 304 13.98 6.59 4.29
CA PRO A 304 13.62 7.98 4.03
C PRO A 304 12.60 8.07 2.90
N ILE A 305 12.65 7.12 1.95
CA ILE A 305 11.69 7.01 0.85
C ILE A 305 10.28 6.80 1.39
N HIS A 306 10.06 5.82 2.28
CA HIS A 306 8.73 5.56 2.83
C HIS A 306 8.22 6.71 3.71
N LYS A 307 9.13 7.35 4.47
CA LYS A 307 8.80 8.58 5.22
C LYS A 307 8.36 9.71 4.30
N GLU A 308 9.06 9.91 3.18
CA GLU A 308 8.69 10.90 2.17
C GLU A 308 7.35 10.58 1.51
N GLN A 309 7.09 9.31 1.17
CA GLN A 309 5.80 8.86 0.65
C GLN A 309 4.66 9.20 1.62
N CYS A 310 4.82 8.86 2.90
CA CYS A 310 3.82 9.18 3.93
C CYS A 310 3.65 10.68 4.14
N ARG A 311 4.75 11.46 4.10
CA ARG A 311 4.73 12.92 4.18
C ARG A 311 3.94 13.54 3.03
N PHE A 312 4.22 13.12 1.80
CA PHE A 312 3.52 13.60 0.60
C PHE A 312 2.03 13.27 0.65
N LEU A 313 1.70 12.04 1.03
CA LEU A 313 0.32 11.61 1.23
C LEU A 313 -0.36 12.31 2.42
N GLY A 314 0.39 12.95 3.32
CA GLY A 314 -0.15 13.55 4.54
C GLY A 314 -0.77 12.52 5.48
N VAL A 315 -0.21 11.32 5.54
CA VAL A 315 -0.64 10.22 6.40
C VAL A 315 0.41 9.90 7.45
N LYS A 316 -0.02 9.30 8.57
CA LYS A 316 0.88 8.80 9.61
C LYS A 316 0.66 7.30 9.77
N PRO A 317 1.71 6.49 9.66
CA PRO A 317 1.66 5.07 9.99
C PRO A 317 1.18 4.84 11.41
N TYR A 318 0.43 3.77 11.62
CA TYR A 318 -0.18 3.46 12.90
C TYR A 318 0.77 2.79 13.88
N LEU A 319 1.78 2.11 13.36
CA LEU A 319 2.70 1.27 14.09
C LEU A 319 4.14 1.71 13.82
N HIS A 320 4.95 1.71 14.88
CA HIS A 320 6.38 1.96 14.83
C HIS A 320 7.08 0.73 15.40
N TYR A 321 7.72 -0.03 14.56
CA TYR A 321 8.53 -1.18 14.96
C TYR A 321 9.60 -1.51 13.92
N SER A 322 10.69 -2.05 14.41
CA SER A 322 11.86 -2.44 13.60
C SER A 322 11.59 -3.80 12.92
N LEU A 323 10.77 -3.79 11.89
CA LEU A 323 10.66 -4.93 10.98
C LEU A 323 11.77 -4.82 9.93
N LEU A 324 12.46 -5.93 9.68
CA LEU A 324 13.53 -6.03 8.68
C LEU A 324 13.11 -6.92 7.50
N ILE A 325 11.81 -7.17 7.36
CA ILE A 325 11.24 -8.02 6.33
C ILE A 325 9.98 -7.37 5.78
N ASP A 326 9.90 -7.24 4.47
CA ASP A 326 8.74 -6.68 3.79
C ASP A 326 7.60 -7.71 3.73
N GLU A 327 7.55 -8.55 2.77
CA GLU A 327 6.64 -9.71 2.63
C GLU A 327 5.20 -9.45 3.11
N ALA A 328 4.71 -8.21 3.06
CA ALA A 328 3.42 -7.76 3.59
C ALA A 328 3.23 -7.93 5.11
N LEU A 329 4.28 -8.13 5.90
CA LEU A 329 4.12 -8.37 7.34
C LEU A 329 3.57 -7.13 8.06
N GLY A 330 4.15 -5.96 7.83
CA GLY A 330 3.72 -4.72 8.47
C GLY A 330 2.29 -4.35 8.08
N SER A 331 1.92 -4.44 6.80
CA SER A 331 0.57 -4.17 6.32
C SER A 331 -0.45 -5.17 6.91
N THR A 332 -0.08 -6.45 7.03
CA THR A 332 -0.93 -7.48 7.66
C THR A 332 -1.13 -7.20 9.15
N MET A 333 -0.10 -6.74 9.87
CA MET A 333 -0.27 -6.32 11.27
C MET A 333 -1.18 -5.09 11.39
N GLY A 334 -1.17 -4.21 10.40
CA GLY A 334 -2.09 -3.07 10.32
C GLY A 334 -3.57 -3.46 10.25
N LEU A 335 -3.90 -4.62 9.69
CA LEU A 335 -5.26 -5.16 9.72
C LEU A 335 -5.76 -5.34 11.17
N SER A 336 -4.89 -5.71 12.11
CA SER A 336 -5.24 -5.85 13.52
C SER A 336 -5.66 -4.51 14.17
N ILE A 337 -5.10 -3.40 13.73
CA ILE A 337 -5.50 -2.06 14.21
C ILE A 337 -6.87 -1.68 13.65
N ILE A 338 -7.14 -2.01 12.38
CA ILE A 338 -8.46 -1.82 11.78
C ILE A 338 -9.50 -2.67 12.50
N ASP A 339 -9.19 -3.93 12.76
CA ASP A 339 -10.06 -4.85 13.50
C ASP A 339 -10.37 -4.34 14.91
N ALA A 340 -9.35 -3.90 15.64
CA ALA A 340 -9.52 -3.27 16.96
C ALA A 340 -10.42 -2.02 16.90
N SER A 341 -10.35 -1.24 15.81
CA SER A 341 -11.21 -0.08 15.58
C SER A 341 -12.67 -0.50 15.39
N MET A 342 -12.92 -1.61 14.66
CA MET A 342 -14.27 -2.15 14.49
C MET A 342 -14.82 -2.69 15.83
N HIS A 343 -14.01 -3.38 16.62
CA HIS A 343 -14.37 -3.83 17.96
C HIS A 343 -14.67 -2.66 18.89
N MET A 344 -13.84 -1.61 18.91
CA MET A 344 -14.14 -0.39 19.63
C MET A 344 -15.55 0.16 19.30
N LEU A 345 -15.85 0.31 18.02
CA LEU A 345 -17.12 0.85 17.55
C LEU A 345 -18.34 -0.01 17.93
N ASN A 346 -18.18 -1.33 17.91
CA ASN A 346 -19.29 -2.28 18.04
C ASN A 346 -19.50 -2.81 19.45
N ASP A 347 -18.42 -3.07 20.21
CA ASP A 347 -18.47 -3.76 21.51
C ASP A 347 -18.51 -2.79 22.69
N MET A 348 -17.98 -1.58 22.52
CA MET A 348 -18.11 -0.55 23.56
C MET A 348 -19.55 -0.05 23.64
N LYS A 349 -20.05 0.09 24.85
CA LYS A 349 -21.38 0.64 25.12
C LYS A 349 -21.34 2.17 25.06
N THR A 350 -22.42 2.77 24.58
CA THR A 350 -22.68 4.18 24.78
C THR A 350 -23.09 4.44 26.24
N PHE A 351 -23.08 5.71 26.68
CA PHE A 351 -23.55 6.07 28.02
C PHE A 351 -24.99 5.62 28.27
N ILE A 352 -25.86 5.73 27.27
CA ILE A 352 -27.26 5.26 27.33
C ILE A 352 -27.31 3.75 27.48
N GLU A 353 -26.59 3.00 26.63
CA GLU A 353 -26.53 1.53 26.67
C GLU A 353 -25.92 0.99 27.98
N ALA A 354 -25.06 1.76 28.62
CA ALA A 354 -24.42 1.41 29.88
C ALA A 354 -25.21 1.89 31.12
N GLU A 355 -26.31 2.64 30.92
CA GLU A 355 -27.12 3.24 32.00
C GLU A 355 -26.28 4.14 32.95
N VAL A 356 -25.27 4.81 32.42
CA VAL A 356 -24.34 5.67 33.19
C VAL A 356 -24.58 7.13 32.81
N SER A 357 -24.64 7.99 33.81
CA SER A 357 -24.77 9.43 33.60
C SER A 357 -23.53 10.03 32.93
N VAL A 358 -23.75 10.91 31.96
CA VAL A 358 -22.68 11.71 31.36
C VAL A 358 -22.26 12.78 32.35
N ALA A 359 -20.99 12.87 32.71
CA ALA A 359 -20.49 13.94 33.59
C ALA A 359 -20.62 15.28 32.85
N GLU A 360 -21.11 16.30 33.55
CA GLU A 360 -21.23 17.67 33.03
C GLU A 360 -19.84 18.28 32.76
N ASP A 361 -18.85 17.87 33.57
CA ASP A 361 -17.44 18.23 33.43
C ASP A 361 -16.58 17.04 33.01
N GLY A 362 -15.50 17.28 32.29
CA GLY A 362 -14.55 16.25 31.85
C GLY A 362 -15.00 15.47 30.64
N ALA A 363 -15.13 14.14 30.75
CA ALA A 363 -15.37 13.22 29.64
C ALA A 363 -16.69 13.48 28.86
N GLY A 364 -17.67 14.14 29.51
CA GLY A 364 -18.95 14.47 28.86
C GLY A 364 -18.96 15.80 28.09
N LYS A 365 -17.99 16.65 28.32
CA LYS A 365 -17.94 18.01 27.76
C LYS A 365 -17.73 17.99 26.27
N GLY A 366 -18.58 18.65 25.50
CA GLY A 366 -18.47 18.76 24.04
C GLY A 366 -19.08 17.60 23.27
N ARG A 367 -19.77 16.61 23.89
CA ARG A 367 -20.49 15.57 23.18
C ARG A 367 -21.64 16.14 22.36
N GLN A 368 -21.78 15.63 21.15
CA GLN A 368 -22.99 15.84 20.36
C GLN A 368 -24.12 15.02 21.00
N LYS A 369 -25.25 15.65 21.24
CA LYS A 369 -26.46 14.93 21.71
C LYS A 369 -27.11 14.25 20.49
N ASP A 370 -27.54 13.02 20.68
CA ASP A 370 -28.44 12.37 19.71
C ASP A 370 -29.64 13.30 19.51
N LYS A 371 -29.97 13.56 18.26
CA LYS A 371 -31.22 14.21 17.92
C LYS A 371 -32.32 13.20 18.20
N GLU A 372 -33.11 13.42 19.23
CA GLU A 372 -34.36 12.72 19.47
C GLU A 372 -35.30 12.76 18.28
#